data_1bd3bc6750b0cc9e34efcec182494d5c
#
_entry.id   1bd3bc6750b0cc9e34efcec182494d5c
#
_cell.length_a   1.000
_cell.length_b   1.000
_cell.length_c   1.000
_cell.angle_alpha   90.00
_cell.angle_beta   90.00
_cell.angle_gamma   90.00
#
_symmetry.space_group_name_H-M   'P 1'
#
loop_
_entity.id
_entity.type
_entity.pdbx_description
1 polymer ?
#
loop_
_entity_poly.entity_id
_entity_poly.type
_entity_poly.pdbx_seq_one_letter_code
_entity_poly.pdbx_strand_id
1 'polypeptide(L)'
;VLVTIFHEDEEAERLWKKIGNLDERKIIKIKTSDNFWSMGDTGPCGPCSEIFFDHGESVKGGPPGSKDEDGDRFIEIWNLVFMQFEQINAKTRVNLPKPSIDTGMGLERISALLQGTHDNYETDLFKNLIKASSEVTKSKVTINNAASHRVIADHIRSSVFLIAEGVLPSNDGRGYVLRRILRRAIRHSNILGYQKPFMNELSDYLVDEMGSAYPCLLYTSPSPRDVC
;
A
#
# COMPACT_ATOMS: atom_id res chain seq x y z
N VAL A 1 -6.19 19.29 2.56
CA VAL A 1 -4.84 18.69 2.56
C VAL A 1 -4.05 19.26 3.73
N LEU A 2 -3.36 18.38 4.46
CA LEU A 2 -2.37 18.69 5.48
C LEU A 2 -1.03 18.08 5.07
N VAL A 3 0.06 18.61 5.63
CA VAL A 3 1.40 18.06 5.45
C VAL A 3 2.04 17.87 6.80
N THR A 4 2.65 16.71 7.02
CA THR A 4 3.54 16.49 8.16
C THR A 4 4.99 16.67 7.72
N ILE A 5 5.82 17.15 8.63
CA ILE A 5 7.27 17.28 8.45
C ILE A 5 7.99 16.82 9.71
N PHE A 6 9.22 16.38 9.56
CA PHE A 6 10.09 16.15 10.71
C PHE A 6 10.34 17.47 11.44
N HIS A 7 10.27 17.47 12.76
CA HIS A 7 10.22 18.71 13.57
C HIS A 7 11.47 19.60 13.44
N GLU A 8 12.60 19.05 13.03
CA GLU A 8 13.87 19.75 12.81
C GLU A 8 14.09 20.16 11.35
N ASP A 9 13.17 19.79 10.43
CA ASP A 9 13.32 20.09 9.00
C ASP A 9 12.74 21.46 8.65
N GLU A 10 13.51 22.50 8.97
CA GLU A 10 13.14 23.89 8.65
C GLU A 10 13.14 24.18 7.13
N GLU A 11 13.93 23.43 6.37
CA GLU A 11 13.95 23.58 4.92
C GLU A 11 12.64 23.10 4.30
N ALA A 12 12.16 21.94 4.70
CA ALA A 12 10.87 21.44 4.27
C ALA A 12 9.73 22.40 4.63
N GLU A 13 9.71 22.93 5.86
CA GLU A 13 8.72 23.92 6.27
C GLU A 13 8.71 25.14 5.34
N ARG A 14 9.89 25.70 5.07
CA ARG A 14 10.05 26.86 4.20
C ARG A 14 9.58 26.56 2.76
N LEU A 15 9.92 25.38 2.25
CA LEU A 15 9.51 24.97 0.90
C LEU A 15 8.02 24.72 0.79
N TRP A 16 7.39 24.07 1.78
CA TRP A 16 5.95 23.89 1.81
C TRP A 16 5.17 25.21 1.85
N LYS A 17 5.65 26.20 2.62
CA LYS A 17 5.08 27.55 2.63
C LYS A 17 5.27 28.25 1.28
N LYS A 18 6.49 28.17 0.68
CA LYS A 18 6.84 28.92 -0.53
C LYS A 18 6.33 28.30 -1.82
N ILE A 19 6.50 27.01 -2.00
CA ILE A 19 6.18 26.27 -3.25
C ILE A 19 4.81 25.61 -3.14
N GLY A 20 4.54 24.94 -2.03
CA GLY A 20 3.25 24.30 -1.76
C GLY A 20 2.12 25.29 -1.46
N ASN A 21 2.47 26.57 -1.23
CA ASN A 21 1.53 27.64 -0.86
C ASN A 21 0.61 27.25 0.30
N LEU A 22 1.14 26.51 1.26
CA LEU A 22 0.39 26.04 2.43
C LEU A 22 0.46 27.07 3.57
N ASP A 23 -0.70 27.28 4.19
CA ASP A 23 -0.80 27.99 5.47
C ASP A 23 -0.07 27.20 6.56
N GLU A 24 0.59 27.91 7.47
CA GLU A 24 1.34 27.30 8.59
C GLU A 24 0.51 26.33 9.42
N ARG A 25 -0.78 26.57 9.57
CA ARG A 25 -1.73 25.70 10.29
C ARG A 25 -1.95 24.34 9.61
N LYS A 26 -1.56 24.21 8.36
CA LYS A 26 -1.62 22.98 7.57
C LYS A 26 -0.30 22.21 7.53
N ILE A 27 0.72 22.70 8.21
CA ILE A 27 2.04 22.06 8.31
C ILE A 27 2.21 21.61 9.76
N ILE A 28 2.21 20.30 9.98
CA ILE A 28 2.30 19.69 11.30
C ILE A 28 3.70 19.15 11.52
N LYS A 29 4.36 19.58 12.61
CA LYS A 29 5.69 19.11 12.99
C LYS A 29 5.60 17.87 13.88
N ILE A 30 6.13 16.76 13.40
CA ILE A 30 6.14 15.47 14.10
C ILE A 30 7.52 15.23 14.71
N LYS A 31 7.52 14.91 16.02
CA LYS A 31 8.76 14.68 16.79
C LYS A 31 9.20 13.22 16.83
N THR A 32 8.31 12.32 16.48
CA THR A 32 8.57 10.89 16.46
C THR A 32 9.34 10.48 15.21
N SER A 33 9.68 9.20 15.10
CA SER A 33 10.33 8.62 13.92
C SER A 33 9.42 8.54 12.69
N ASP A 34 8.13 8.87 12.82
CA ASP A 34 7.16 8.73 11.73
C ASP A 34 7.54 9.60 10.52
N ASN A 35 8.03 10.82 10.77
CA ASN A 35 8.58 11.68 9.71
C ASN A 35 10.11 11.60 9.55
N PHE A 36 10.73 10.47 9.95
CA PHE A 36 12.13 10.18 9.67
C PHE A 36 12.27 8.76 9.12
N TRP A 37 12.43 8.65 7.82
CA TRP A 37 12.52 7.38 7.13
C TRP A 37 13.93 6.77 7.20
N SER A 38 13.99 5.46 7.36
CA SER A 38 15.22 4.68 7.32
C SER A 38 15.01 3.40 6.52
N MET A 39 15.97 3.04 5.69
CA MET A 39 15.93 1.80 4.90
C MET A 39 15.93 0.54 5.78
N GLY A 40 16.52 0.65 6.98
CA GLY A 40 16.63 -0.41 7.97
C GLY A 40 17.62 0.00 9.05
N ASP A 41 18.27 -0.96 9.68
CA ASP A 41 19.30 -0.70 10.70
C ASP A 41 20.54 0.00 10.14
N THR A 42 20.77 -0.17 8.85
CA THR A 42 21.84 0.48 8.07
C THR A 42 21.30 0.87 6.69
N GLY A 43 21.94 1.87 6.07
CA GLY A 43 21.60 2.35 4.74
C GLY A 43 21.09 3.79 4.72
N PRO A 44 20.59 4.28 3.56
CA PRO A 44 20.09 5.64 3.40
C PRO A 44 18.95 5.93 4.36
N CYS A 45 18.95 7.17 4.89
CA CYS A 45 17.89 7.66 5.77
C CYS A 45 17.80 9.19 5.69
N GLY A 46 16.71 9.72 6.21
CA GLY A 46 16.50 11.16 6.29
C GLY A 46 15.08 11.55 6.67
N PRO A 47 14.85 12.85 6.90
CA PRO A 47 13.52 13.35 7.19
C PRO A 47 12.59 13.12 6.00
N CYS A 48 11.30 13.04 6.27
CA CYS A 48 10.28 12.95 5.24
C CYS A 48 9.13 13.93 5.49
N SER A 49 8.44 14.25 4.41
CA SER A 49 7.17 14.97 4.44
C SER A 49 6.07 14.06 3.90
N GLU A 50 4.96 14.01 4.61
CA GLU A 50 3.80 13.20 4.21
C GLU A 50 2.61 14.12 3.93
N ILE A 51 1.92 13.83 2.84
CA ILE A 51 0.73 14.57 2.44
C ILE A 51 -0.50 13.77 2.85
N PHE A 52 -1.35 14.39 3.66
CA PHE A 52 -2.61 13.82 4.14
C PHE A 52 -3.81 14.49 3.49
N PHE A 53 -4.79 13.70 3.16
CA PHE A 53 -6.10 14.18 2.75
C PHE A 53 -7.11 14.06 3.89
N ASP A 54 -7.92 15.10 4.10
CA ASP A 54 -9.02 15.11 5.06
C ASP A 54 -10.32 14.72 4.35
N HIS A 55 -10.87 13.56 4.67
CA HIS A 55 -12.14 13.06 4.14
C HIS A 55 -13.38 13.76 4.74
N GLY A 56 -13.15 14.71 5.65
CA GLY A 56 -14.22 15.50 6.26
C GLY A 56 -14.77 14.91 7.55
N GLU A 57 -15.63 15.70 8.20
CA GLU A 57 -16.11 15.44 9.56
C GLU A 57 -17.04 14.22 9.70
N SER A 58 -17.57 13.72 8.57
CA SER A 58 -18.39 12.49 8.55
C SER A 58 -17.57 11.22 8.79
N VAL A 59 -16.25 11.27 8.58
CA VAL A 59 -15.32 10.16 8.82
C VAL A 59 -14.63 10.37 10.17
N LYS A 60 -14.55 9.32 10.98
CA LYS A 60 -13.90 9.38 12.28
C LYS A 60 -12.39 9.47 12.15
N GLY A 61 -11.77 10.30 12.98
CA GLY A 61 -10.33 10.46 13.08
C GLY A 61 -9.92 11.90 13.34
N GLY A 62 -8.69 12.07 13.77
CA GLY A 62 -8.05 13.36 14.02
C GLY A 62 -6.85 13.58 13.09
N PRO A 63 -6.34 14.81 13.05
CA PRO A 63 -5.15 15.10 12.26
C PRO A 63 -3.92 14.35 12.82
N PRO A 64 -2.90 14.10 11.98
CA PRO A 64 -1.63 13.51 12.40
C PRO A 64 -1.06 14.17 13.64
N GLY A 65 -0.52 13.41 14.58
CA GLY A 65 -0.01 13.87 15.88
C GLY A 65 -1.09 14.08 16.94
N SER A 66 -2.37 13.84 16.64
CA SER A 66 -3.47 13.89 17.61
C SER A 66 -3.75 12.53 18.24
N LYS A 67 -4.58 12.51 19.32
CA LYS A 67 -4.96 11.26 20.00
C LYS A 67 -5.79 10.32 19.13
N ASP A 68 -6.48 10.86 18.13
CA ASP A 68 -7.42 10.14 17.27
C ASP A 68 -6.86 9.99 15.83
N GLU A 69 -5.52 10.08 15.67
CA GLU A 69 -4.84 9.97 14.37
C GLU A 69 -5.02 8.63 13.67
N ASP A 70 -5.25 7.54 14.43
CA ASP A 70 -5.49 6.19 13.88
C ASP A 70 -6.82 6.04 13.11
N GLY A 71 -7.63 7.10 13.04
CA GLY A 71 -8.90 7.08 12.33
C GLY A 71 -8.75 7.23 10.81
N ASP A 72 -9.82 6.90 10.07
CA ASP A 72 -9.84 6.93 8.60
C ASP A 72 -10.06 8.32 7.99
N ARG A 73 -10.19 9.39 8.80
CA ARG A 73 -10.47 10.74 8.31
C ARG A 73 -9.28 11.35 7.58
N PHE A 74 -8.09 11.27 8.19
CA PHE A 74 -6.86 11.80 7.61
C PHE A 74 -6.01 10.66 7.08
N ILE A 75 -5.96 10.52 5.77
CA ILE A 75 -5.22 9.43 5.13
C ILE A 75 -4.00 9.99 4.44
N GLU A 76 -2.82 9.44 4.77
CA GLU A 76 -1.59 9.68 4.03
C GLU A 76 -1.76 9.18 2.59
N ILE A 77 -1.60 10.08 1.63
CA ILE A 77 -1.68 9.76 0.20
C ILE A 77 -0.32 9.76 -0.49
N TRP A 78 0.64 10.50 0.03
CA TRP A 78 1.96 10.64 -0.58
C TRP A 78 3.03 10.91 0.46
N ASN A 79 4.16 10.21 0.36
CA ASN A 79 5.34 10.41 1.18
C ASN A 79 6.50 10.89 0.32
N LEU A 80 7.21 11.94 0.75
CA LEU A 80 8.41 12.48 0.13
C LEU A 80 9.57 12.31 1.10
N VAL A 81 10.51 11.44 0.76
CA VAL A 81 11.66 11.11 1.59
C VAL A 81 12.90 11.89 1.12
N PHE A 82 13.50 12.64 2.01
CA PHE A 82 14.71 13.43 1.75
C PHE A 82 15.93 12.70 2.29
N MET A 83 16.48 11.76 1.53
CA MET A 83 17.64 10.97 1.93
C MET A 83 18.88 11.87 1.95
N GLN A 84 19.28 12.28 3.14
CA GLN A 84 20.41 13.16 3.40
C GLN A 84 21.58 12.43 4.07
N PHE A 85 21.27 11.29 4.71
CA PHE A 85 22.20 10.57 5.56
C PHE A 85 22.29 9.10 5.17
N GLU A 86 23.41 8.50 5.60
CA GLU A 86 23.60 7.05 5.61
C GLU A 86 23.84 6.58 7.05
N GLN A 87 23.02 5.67 7.51
CA GLN A 87 23.19 5.00 8.78
C GLN A 87 24.19 3.85 8.59
N ILE A 88 25.41 4.00 9.12
CA ILE A 88 26.47 2.99 9.01
C ILE A 88 26.26 1.87 10.04
N ASN A 89 25.83 2.21 11.24
CA ASN A 89 25.49 1.31 12.32
C ASN A 89 24.59 2.03 13.33
N ALA A 90 24.11 1.35 14.37
CA ALA A 90 23.17 1.90 15.34
C ALA A 90 23.60 3.24 16.00
N LYS A 91 24.89 3.61 15.94
CA LYS A 91 25.43 4.80 16.61
C LYS A 91 26.02 5.84 15.65
N THR A 92 26.29 5.46 14.40
CA THR A 92 27.04 6.28 13.45
C THR A 92 26.19 6.59 12.23
N ARG A 93 25.95 7.88 12.01
CA ARG A 93 25.29 8.42 10.84
C ARG A 93 26.21 9.43 10.18
N VAL A 94 26.32 9.37 8.86
CA VAL A 94 27.13 10.29 8.05
C VAL A 94 26.28 10.94 6.97
N ASN A 95 26.70 12.10 6.47
CA ASN A 95 26.01 12.74 5.37
C ASN A 95 26.27 11.98 4.06
N LEU A 96 25.23 11.82 3.25
CA LEU A 96 25.40 11.33 1.88
C LEU A 96 26.18 12.36 1.04
N PRO A 97 27.13 11.91 0.20
CA PRO A 97 27.86 12.81 -0.70
C PRO A 97 26.94 13.56 -1.68
N LYS A 98 25.83 12.92 -2.05
CA LYS A 98 24.77 13.45 -2.90
C LYS A 98 23.43 13.10 -2.27
N PRO A 99 22.78 14.05 -1.58
CA PRO A 99 21.42 13.86 -1.12
C PRO A 99 20.48 13.54 -2.28
N SER A 100 19.50 12.72 -2.04
CA SER A 100 18.52 12.33 -3.04
C SER A 100 17.10 12.37 -2.45
N ILE A 101 16.12 12.43 -3.33
CA ILE A 101 14.71 12.41 -2.96
C ILE A 101 14.09 11.17 -3.57
N ASP A 102 13.35 10.44 -2.76
CA ASP A 102 12.49 9.37 -3.21
C ASP A 102 11.06 9.65 -2.77
N THR A 103 10.08 9.22 -3.53
CA THR A 103 8.68 9.44 -3.19
C THR A 103 7.86 8.17 -3.37
N GLY A 104 6.88 7.98 -2.49
CA GLY A 104 5.92 6.88 -2.57
C GLY A 104 4.50 7.39 -2.45
N MET A 105 3.65 6.99 -3.40
CA MET A 105 2.22 7.30 -3.40
C MET A 105 1.42 6.00 -3.42
N GLY A 106 0.47 5.85 -2.48
CA GLY A 106 -0.38 4.67 -2.43
C GLY A 106 -1.38 4.67 -3.57
N LEU A 107 -1.27 3.70 -4.49
CA LEU A 107 -2.16 3.60 -5.65
C LEU A 107 -3.63 3.58 -5.23
N GLU A 108 -3.98 2.76 -4.25
CA GLU A 108 -5.36 2.62 -3.78
C GLU A 108 -5.86 3.88 -3.08
N ARG A 109 -5.01 4.50 -2.27
CA ARG A 109 -5.35 5.70 -1.51
C ARG A 109 -5.64 6.87 -2.45
N ILE A 110 -4.78 7.10 -3.45
CA ILE A 110 -5.01 8.17 -4.42
C ILE A 110 -6.17 7.85 -5.37
N SER A 111 -6.35 6.58 -5.76
CA SER A 111 -7.48 6.16 -6.59
C SER A 111 -8.80 6.34 -5.86
N ALA A 112 -8.89 5.95 -4.59
CA ALA A 112 -10.07 6.14 -3.76
C ALA A 112 -10.43 7.63 -3.66
N LEU A 113 -9.42 8.47 -3.38
CA LEU A 113 -9.60 9.92 -3.33
C LEU A 113 -10.17 10.49 -4.64
N LEU A 114 -9.57 10.14 -5.77
CA LEU A 114 -9.99 10.63 -7.09
C LEU A 114 -11.37 10.10 -7.51
N GLN A 115 -11.76 8.93 -7.03
CA GLN A 115 -13.07 8.33 -7.25
C GLN A 115 -14.12 8.77 -6.21
N GLY A 116 -13.74 9.64 -5.26
CA GLY A 116 -14.67 10.21 -4.27
C GLY A 116 -15.10 9.24 -3.16
N THR A 117 -14.30 8.24 -2.87
CA THR A 117 -14.50 7.30 -1.75
C THR A 117 -13.35 7.38 -0.74
N HIS A 118 -13.59 6.95 0.49
CA HIS A 118 -12.56 6.80 1.53
C HIS A 118 -12.12 5.34 1.75
N ASP A 119 -12.81 4.37 1.12
CA ASP A 119 -12.50 2.94 1.24
C ASP A 119 -11.78 2.46 -0.03
N ASN A 120 -10.55 1.98 0.12
CA ASN A 120 -9.74 1.45 -0.97
C ASN A 120 -10.43 0.30 -1.72
N TYR A 121 -11.28 -0.48 -1.04
CA TYR A 121 -12.03 -1.58 -1.63
C TYR A 121 -13.25 -1.12 -2.44
N GLU A 122 -13.60 0.16 -2.36
CA GLU A 122 -14.64 0.78 -3.18
C GLU A 122 -14.10 1.40 -4.48
N THR A 123 -12.81 1.26 -4.76
CA THR A 123 -12.23 1.61 -6.06
C THR A 123 -12.67 0.63 -7.15
N ASP A 124 -12.67 1.07 -8.39
CA ASP A 124 -13.02 0.25 -9.56
C ASP A 124 -12.23 -1.06 -9.61
N LEU A 125 -10.91 -1.00 -9.47
CA LEU A 125 -10.02 -2.16 -9.43
C LEU A 125 -10.48 -3.19 -8.39
N PHE A 126 -10.66 -2.78 -7.14
CA PHE A 126 -11.04 -3.73 -6.09
C PHE A 126 -12.49 -4.21 -6.20
N LYS A 127 -13.41 -3.37 -6.65
CA LYS A 127 -14.78 -3.81 -6.95
C LYS A 127 -14.82 -4.94 -7.96
N ASN A 128 -14.01 -4.82 -9.03
CA ASN A 128 -13.92 -5.86 -10.05
C ASN A 128 -13.32 -7.16 -9.50
N LEU A 129 -12.25 -7.09 -8.71
CA LEU A 129 -11.64 -8.27 -8.08
C LEU A 129 -12.55 -8.91 -7.00
N ILE A 130 -13.28 -8.12 -6.23
CA ILE A 130 -14.26 -8.60 -5.25
C ILE A 130 -15.42 -9.31 -5.97
N LYS A 131 -15.90 -8.75 -7.08
CA LYS A 131 -16.91 -9.36 -7.93
C LYS A 131 -16.40 -10.69 -8.50
N ALA A 132 -15.19 -10.74 -9.04
CA ALA A 132 -14.55 -11.97 -9.52
C ALA A 132 -14.43 -13.01 -8.41
N SER A 133 -14.01 -12.62 -7.20
CA SER A 133 -14.00 -13.51 -6.03
C SER A 133 -15.39 -14.10 -5.73
N SER A 134 -16.46 -13.30 -5.84
CA SER A 134 -17.83 -13.76 -5.64
C SER A 134 -18.28 -14.78 -6.70
N GLU A 135 -17.92 -14.54 -7.95
CA GLU A 135 -18.26 -15.43 -9.08
C GLU A 135 -17.54 -16.77 -8.98
N VAL A 136 -16.23 -16.74 -8.77
CA VAL A 136 -15.38 -17.96 -8.69
C VAL A 136 -15.72 -18.80 -7.45
N THR A 137 -15.89 -18.17 -6.30
CA THR A 137 -16.26 -18.88 -5.07
C THR A 137 -17.75 -19.24 -4.97
N LYS A 138 -18.59 -18.75 -5.90
CA LYS A 138 -20.05 -18.91 -5.88
C LYS A 138 -20.70 -18.42 -4.59
N SER A 139 -20.08 -17.47 -3.92
CA SER A 139 -20.52 -16.86 -2.68
C SER A 139 -20.83 -15.39 -2.90
N LYS A 140 -22.11 -14.99 -2.76
CA LYS A 140 -22.51 -13.58 -2.90
C LYS A 140 -21.88 -12.74 -1.78
N VAL A 141 -21.42 -11.55 -2.12
CA VAL A 141 -20.89 -10.59 -1.13
C VAL A 141 -22.03 -10.11 -0.24
N THR A 142 -21.83 -10.21 1.05
CA THR A 142 -22.74 -9.74 2.11
C THR A 142 -21.94 -9.00 3.18
N ILE A 143 -22.61 -8.28 4.05
CA ILE A 143 -21.96 -7.60 5.17
C ILE A 143 -21.15 -8.55 6.08
N ASN A 144 -21.59 -9.80 6.21
CA ASN A 144 -20.96 -10.80 7.09
C ASN A 144 -19.72 -11.46 6.46
N ASN A 145 -19.58 -11.45 5.14
CA ASN A 145 -18.49 -12.12 4.44
C ASN A 145 -17.63 -11.20 3.57
N ALA A 146 -17.96 -9.91 3.50
CA ALA A 146 -17.23 -8.92 2.71
C ALA A 146 -15.72 -8.92 3.02
N ALA A 147 -15.35 -9.06 4.29
CA ALA A 147 -13.94 -9.14 4.70
C ALA A 147 -13.20 -10.30 4.02
N SER A 148 -13.85 -11.47 3.83
CA SER A 148 -13.23 -12.61 3.15
C SER A 148 -13.01 -12.34 1.67
N HIS A 149 -13.97 -11.72 0.97
CA HIS A 149 -13.80 -11.33 -0.42
C HIS A 149 -12.73 -10.25 -0.60
N ARG A 150 -12.64 -9.29 0.32
CA ARG A 150 -11.58 -8.26 0.32
C ARG A 150 -10.20 -8.89 0.47
N VAL A 151 -10.04 -9.82 1.42
CA VAL A 151 -8.77 -10.54 1.60
C VAL A 151 -8.40 -11.34 0.34
N ILE A 152 -9.34 -12.04 -0.28
CA ILE A 152 -9.08 -12.80 -1.51
C ILE A 152 -8.64 -11.85 -2.63
N ALA A 153 -9.34 -10.73 -2.84
CA ALA A 153 -9.03 -9.74 -3.87
C ALA A 153 -7.64 -9.10 -3.69
N ASP A 154 -7.30 -8.72 -2.46
CA ASP A 154 -5.98 -8.18 -2.13
C ASP A 154 -4.87 -9.21 -2.34
N HIS A 155 -5.10 -10.44 -1.89
CA HIS A 155 -4.09 -11.49 -1.91
C HIS A 155 -3.86 -12.09 -3.29
N ILE A 156 -4.87 -12.14 -4.17
CA ILE A 156 -4.64 -12.54 -5.57
C ILE A 156 -3.73 -11.55 -6.26
N ARG A 157 -4.00 -10.24 -6.12
CA ARG A 157 -3.16 -9.21 -6.71
C ARG A 157 -1.71 -9.31 -6.22
N SER A 158 -1.51 -9.33 -4.91
CA SER A 158 -0.17 -9.44 -4.32
C SER A 158 0.56 -10.70 -4.78
N SER A 159 -0.15 -11.86 -4.86
CA SER A 159 0.45 -13.13 -5.25
C SER A 159 0.87 -13.16 -6.71
N VAL A 160 0.02 -12.67 -7.61
CA VAL A 160 0.31 -12.69 -9.06
C VAL A 160 1.49 -11.77 -9.37
N PHE A 161 1.55 -10.55 -8.80
CA PHE A 161 2.70 -9.68 -8.98
C PHE A 161 3.99 -10.26 -8.42
N LEU A 162 3.96 -10.86 -7.22
CA LEU A 162 5.15 -11.52 -6.65
C LEU A 162 5.65 -12.67 -7.53
N ILE A 163 4.73 -13.48 -8.07
CA ILE A 163 5.09 -14.58 -8.98
C ILE A 163 5.65 -14.01 -10.28
N ALA A 164 5.06 -12.96 -10.84
CA ALA A 164 5.55 -12.28 -12.02
C ALA A 164 6.98 -11.74 -11.85
N GLU A 165 7.33 -11.32 -10.64
CA GLU A 165 8.68 -10.90 -10.25
C GLU A 165 9.62 -12.08 -9.88
N GLY A 166 9.21 -13.32 -10.14
CA GLY A 166 10.02 -14.51 -9.93
C GLY A 166 10.06 -15.02 -8.49
N VAL A 167 9.20 -14.54 -7.61
CA VAL A 167 9.10 -15.07 -6.25
C VAL A 167 8.20 -16.31 -6.25
N LEU A 168 8.78 -17.47 -5.97
CA LEU A 168 8.04 -18.73 -5.83
C LEU A 168 7.78 -19.06 -4.35
N PRO A 169 6.66 -19.75 -4.04
CA PRO A 169 6.38 -20.19 -2.67
C PRO A 169 7.48 -21.10 -2.14
N SER A 170 8.02 -20.79 -0.95
CA SER A 170 9.06 -21.56 -0.29
C SER A 170 8.85 -21.67 1.22
N ASN A 171 9.79 -22.28 1.92
CA ASN A 171 9.76 -22.43 3.38
C ASN A 171 10.46 -21.29 4.13
N ASP A 172 11.17 -20.42 3.43
CA ASP A 172 11.95 -19.31 3.99
C ASP A 172 11.91 -18.06 3.11
N GLY A 173 12.45 -16.96 3.63
CA GLY A 173 12.62 -15.71 2.92
C GLY A 173 11.32 -15.15 2.30
N ARG A 174 11.43 -14.54 1.14
CA ARG A 174 10.32 -13.91 0.41
C ARG A 174 9.26 -14.93 -0.03
N GLY A 175 9.69 -16.12 -0.44
CA GLY A 175 8.79 -17.19 -0.86
C GLY A 175 7.93 -17.72 0.29
N TYR A 176 8.42 -17.71 1.53
CA TYR A 176 7.62 -18.02 2.71
C TYR A 176 6.50 -16.99 2.93
N VAL A 177 6.79 -15.72 2.74
CA VAL A 177 5.76 -14.66 2.83
C VAL A 177 4.68 -14.88 1.78
N LEU A 178 5.05 -15.11 0.52
CA LEU A 178 4.09 -15.44 -0.54
C LEU A 178 3.24 -16.68 -0.18
N ARG A 179 3.87 -17.74 0.32
CA ARG A 179 3.15 -18.94 0.78
C ARG A 179 2.12 -18.62 1.88
N ARG A 180 2.44 -17.72 2.81
CA ARG A 180 1.49 -17.27 3.85
C ARG A 180 0.32 -16.49 3.25
N ILE A 181 0.57 -15.61 2.29
CA ILE A 181 -0.46 -14.83 1.56
C ILE A 181 -1.43 -15.79 0.86
N LEU A 182 -0.91 -16.74 0.07
CA LEU A 182 -1.71 -17.74 -0.63
C LEU A 182 -2.56 -18.57 0.34
N ARG A 183 -1.96 -19.08 1.43
CA ARG A 183 -2.69 -19.86 2.45
C ARG A 183 -3.79 -19.04 3.13
N ARG A 184 -3.58 -17.75 3.34
CA ARG A 184 -4.60 -16.87 3.91
C ARG A 184 -5.78 -16.71 2.94
N ALA A 185 -5.53 -16.50 1.66
CA ALA A 185 -6.57 -16.45 0.64
C ALA A 185 -7.39 -17.76 0.60
N ILE A 186 -6.71 -18.90 0.59
CA ILE A 186 -7.35 -20.24 0.62
C ILE A 186 -8.19 -20.43 1.90
N ARG A 187 -7.70 -19.99 3.05
CA ARG A 187 -8.49 -20.02 4.28
C ARG A 187 -9.78 -19.22 4.16
N HIS A 188 -9.72 -18.02 3.58
CA HIS A 188 -10.91 -17.18 3.39
C HIS A 188 -11.88 -17.78 2.36
N SER A 189 -11.40 -18.46 1.32
CA SER A 189 -12.25 -19.24 0.41
C SER A 189 -12.99 -20.37 1.13
N ASN A 190 -12.31 -21.09 2.04
CA ASN A 190 -12.95 -22.11 2.87
C ASN A 190 -14.02 -21.52 3.81
N ILE A 191 -13.80 -20.32 4.36
CA ILE A 191 -14.81 -19.61 5.16
C ILE A 191 -16.05 -19.28 4.32
N LEU A 192 -15.87 -18.98 3.03
CA LEU A 192 -16.95 -18.75 2.08
C LEU A 192 -17.65 -20.06 1.63
N GLY A 193 -17.19 -21.24 2.11
CA GLY A 193 -17.72 -22.54 1.74
C GLY A 193 -17.16 -23.13 0.45
N TYR A 194 -16.14 -22.53 -0.15
CA TYR A 194 -15.53 -23.00 -1.39
C TYR A 194 -14.18 -23.67 -1.12
N GLN A 195 -14.06 -24.96 -1.53
CA GLN A 195 -12.92 -25.83 -1.20
C GLN A 195 -12.12 -26.29 -2.43
N LYS A 196 -12.51 -25.84 -3.63
CA LYS A 196 -11.79 -26.20 -4.85
C LYS A 196 -10.61 -25.25 -5.09
N PRO A 197 -9.60 -25.63 -5.89
CA PRO A 197 -8.61 -24.68 -6.42
C PRO A 197 -9.32 -23.53 -7.15
N PHE A 198 -8.88 -22.30 -6.94
CA PHE A 198 -9.55 -21.12 -7.49
C PHE A 198 -8.59 -19.97 -7.86
N MET A 199 -7.38 -19.99 -7.31
CA MET A 199 -6.43 -18.90 -7.51
C MET A 199 -6.03 -18.72 -8.98
N ASN A 200 -5.95 -19.81 -9.72
CA ASN A 200 -5.67 -19.79 -11.16
C ASN A 200 -6.80 -19.12 -11.96
N GLU A 201 -8.07 -19.44 -11.68
CA GLU A 201 -9.20 -18.76 -12.33
C GLU A 201 -9.23 -17.28 -11.99
N LEU A 202 -8.95 -16.95 -10.73
CA LEU A 202 -8.98 -15.56 -10.25
C LEU A 202 -7.80 -14.74 -10.81
N SER A 203 -6.67 -15.39 -11.13
CA SER A 203 -5.54 -14.71 -11.77
C SER A 203 -5.87 -14.17 -13.16
N ASP A 204 -6.72 -14.86 -13.92
CA ASP A 204 -7.13 -14.42 -15.25
C ASP A 204 -7.91 -13.10 -15.17
N TYR A 205 -8.81 -12.95 -14.21
CA TYR A 205 -9.51 -11.67 -13.96
C TYR A 205 -8.56 -10.52 -13.61
N LEU A 206 -7.50 -10.80 -12.85
CA LEU A 206 -6.49 -9.80 -12.54
C LEU A 206 -5.68 -9.40 -13.78
N VAL A 207 -5.31 -10.37 -14.61
CA VAL A 207 -4.59 -10.12 -15.87
C VAL A 207 -5.44 -9.29 -16.82
N ASP A 208 -6.73 -9.58 -16.94
CA ASP A 208 -7.65 -8.79 -17.76
C ASP A 208 -7.77 -7.35 -17.24
N GLU A 209 -7.79 -7.15 -15.93
CA GLU A 209 -7.92 -5.84 -15.30
C GLU A 209 -6.64 -5.00 -15.37
N MET A 210 -5.49 -5.60 -15.09
CA MET A 210 -4.22 -4.87 -14.91
C MET A 210 -3.19 -5.13 -16.03
N GLY A 211 -3.38 -6.13 -16.88
CA GLY A 211 -2.38 -6.55 -17.88
C GLY A 211 -2.05 -5.47 -18.91
N SER A 212 -2.97 -4.54 -19.20
CA SER A 212 -2.70 -3.42 -20.11
C SER A 212 -1.69 -2.43 -19.51
N ALA A 213 -1.76 -2.18 -18.21
CA ALA A 213 -0.83 -1.29 -17.49
C ALA A 213 0.46 -2.02 -17.09
N TYR A 214 0.38 -3.34 -16.88
CA TYR A 214 1.48 -4.20 -16.46
C TYR A 214 1.66 -5.38 -17.39
N PRO A 215 2.26 -5.20 -18.57
CA PRO A 215 2.40 -6.25 -19.60
C PRO A 215 3.15 -7.50 -19.10
N CYS A 216 3.99 -7.38 -18.05
CA CYS A 216 4.65 -8.53 -17.45
C CYS A 216 3.67 -9.62 -16.97
N LEU A 217 2.45 -9.25 -16.58
CA LEU A 217 1.43 -10.20 -16.15
C LEU A 217 0.94 -11.11 -17.27
N LEU A 218 1.01 -10.66 -18.54
CA LEU A 218 0.61 -11.43 -19.72
C LEU A 218 1.58 -12.56 -20.04
N TYR A 219 2.87 -12.40 -19.69
CA TYR A 219 3.93 -13.37 -20.03
C TYR A 219 4.22 -14.35 -18.90
N THR A 220 3.80 -14.04 -17.69
CA THR A 220 4.06 -14.83 -16.47
C THR A 220 2.85 -15.60 -15.98
N SER A 221 1.70 -15.45 -16.63
CA SER A 221 0.57 -16.37 -16.39
C SER A 221 1.06 -17.79 -16.70
N PRO A 222 1.15 -18.70 -15.71
CA PRO A 222 1.63 -20.05 -15.96
C PRO A 222 0.69 -20.68 -16.97
N SER A 223 1.24 -21.02 -18.14
CA SER A 223 0.54 -21.86 -19.09
C SER A 223 0.11 -23.16 -18.36
N PRO A 224 -1.09 -23.68 -18.57
CA PRO A 224 -1.49 -24.98 -18.01
C PRO A 224 -0.51 -26.11 -18.33
N ARG A 225 0.46 -25.88 -19.24
CA ARG A 225 1.53 -26.81 -19.63
C ARG A 225 2.78 -26.71 -18.77
N ASP A 226 2.94 -25.65 -17.96
CA ASP A 226 4.13 -25.38 -17.15
C ASP A 226 3.96 -25.84 -15.69
N VAL A 227 2.82 -26.45 -15.39
CA VAL A 227 2.48 -27.01 -14.06
C VAL A 227 2.44 -28.54 -14.18
N CYS A 228 3.60 -29.13 -14.56
CA CYS A 228 3.84 -30.57 -14.42
C CYS A 228 4.97 -30.80 -13.41
#